data_52027390889168aff8e53a9b866e0e96
#
_entry.id   52027390889168aff8e53a9b866e0e96
#
_cell.length_a   1.000
_cell.length_b   1.000
_cell.length_c   1.000
_cell.angle_alpha   90.00
_cell.angle_beta   90.00
_cell.angle_gamma   90.00
#
_symmetry.space_group_name_H-M   'P 1'
#
loop_
_entity.id
_entity.type
_entity.pdbx_description
1 polymer ?
#
loop_
_entity_poly.entity_id
_entity_poly.type
_entity_poly.pdbx_seq_one_letter_code
_entity_poly.pdbx_strand_id
1 'polypeptide(L)'
;YEELYSNPNAEILFEGAQGFGLDIDHGDYPYVTSSHCTTAAALLNGVPPQAIRKVWGIAKIYETYVGAKSFQPKDTVFDTIQEVGEEFGATTGRKRQCNWTDIDTLLKAVRMNGVTDLVFNKMDVLREVGEWKFKSKDKLLHFQDESQVKSWITSFFSNSPTISNVYFSGNKDRI
;
A
#
# COMPACT_ATOMS: atom_id res chain seq x y z
N TYR A 1 18.83 5.32 20.44
CA TYR A 1 20.02 5.25 19.58
C TYR A 1 20.95 4.10 19.99
N GLU A 2 21.29 4.01 21.26
CA GLU A 2 22.16 2.96 21.80
C GLU A 2 21.56 1.55 21.60
N GLU A 3 20.27 1.39 21.74
CA GLU A 3 19.57 0.11 21.55
C GLU A 3 19.72 -0.43 20.11
N LEU A 4 19.73 0.43 19.10
CA LEU A 4 19.92 0.04 17.70
C LEU A 4 21.32 -0.52 17.42
N TYR A 5 22.31 -0.15 18.23
CA TYR A 5 23.71 -0.49 17.98
C TYR A 5 24.33 -1.40 19.05
N SER A 6 23.61 -1.63 20.16
CA SER A 6 24.13 -2.44 21.27
C SER A 6 24.23 -3.94 20.93
N ASN A 7 23.44 -4.42 19.97
CA ASN A 7 23.48 -5.81 19.53
C ASN A 7 23.66 -5.88 18.00
N PRO A 8 24.88 -6.18 17.52
CA PRO A 8 25.16 -6.24 16.08
C PRO A 8 24.42 -7.36 15.34
N ASN A 9 23.82 -8.32 16.07
CA ASN A 9 23.04 -9.41 15.51
C ASN A 9 21.53 -9.21 15.65
N ALA A 10 21.09 -8.05 16.12
CA ALA A 10 19.66 -7.75 16.24
C ALA A 10 19.00 -7.64 14.86
N GLU A 11 17.88 -8.31 14.69
CA GLU A 11 16.97 -8.08 13.57
C GLU A 11 15.92 -7.06 14.04
N ILE A 12 15.83 -5.93 13.34
CA ILE A 12 14.96 -4.82 13.70
C ILE A 12 13.92 -4.64 12.62
N LEU A 13 12.65 -4.66 13.01
CA LEU A 13 11.54 -4.26 12.17
C LEU A 13 11.28 -2.76 12.38
N PHE A 14 11.47 -1.98 11.32
CA PHE A 14 11.06 -0.58 11.32
C PHE A 14 9.68 -0.46 10.66
N GLU A 15 8.68 -0.10 11.44
CA GLU A 15 7.32 0.12 10.95
C GLU A 15 7.10 1.60 10.67
N GLY A 16 6.85 1.94 9.41
CA GLY A 16 6.46 3.28 8.98
C GLY A 16 4.98 3.56 9.28
N ALA A 17 4.64 4.83 9.46
CA ALA A 17 3.28 5.29 9.66
C ALA A 17 2.66 5.84 8.36
N GLN A 18 1.33 5.89 8.30
CA GLN A 18 0.52 6.40 7.18
C GLN A 18 0.77 5.63 5.86
N GLY A 19 1.12 6.32 4.78
CA GLY A 19 1.40 5.70 3.49
C GLY A 19 1.96 6.69 2.48
N PHE A 20 2.55 6.19 1.40
CA PHE A 20 3.26 6.95 0.39
C PHE A 20 2.46 8.15 -0.15
N GLY A 21 1.17 7.99 -0.41
CA GLY A 21 0.31 9.08 -0.90
C GLY A 21 0.12 10.25 0.08
N LEU A 22 0.48 10.06 1.35
CA LEU A 22 0.41 11.08 2.41
C LEU A 22 1.78 11.67 2.76
N ASP A 23 2.86 11.20 2.14
CA ASP A 23 4.22 11.70 2.39
C ASP A 23 4.32 13.20 2.13
N ILE A 24 5.02 13.94 3.03
CA ILE A 24 5.10 15.40 2.96
C ILE A 24 5.73 15.90 1.67
N ASP A 25 6.71 15.17 1.11
CA ASP A 25 7.46 15.59 -0.08
C ASP A 25 6.96 14.90 -1.36
N HIS A 26 6.45 13.68 -1.27
CA HIS A 26 6.15 12.82 -2.42
C HIS A 26 4.68 12.49 -2.58
N GLY A 27 3.86 12.82 -1.57
CA GLY A 27 2.42 12.61 -1.56
C GLY A 27 1.66 13.63 -2.41
N ASP A 28 0.35 13.61 -2.27
CA ASP A 28 -0.56 14.44 -3.05
C ASP A 28 -0.86 15.78 -2.33
N TYR A 29 0.11 16.68 -2.36
CA TYR A 29 -0.01 18.00 -1.72
C TYR A 29 -1.21 18.80 -2.26
N PRO A 30 -2.02 19.48 -1.40
CA PRO A 30 -1.81 19.70 0.03
C PRO A 30 -2.41 18.61 0.94
N TYR A 31 -2.88 17.49 0.40
CA TYR A 31 -3.55 16.42 1.12
C TYR A 31 -2.56 15.39 1.70
N VAL A 32 -1.57 15.90 2.39
CA VAL A 32 -0.45 15.12 2.95
C VAL A 32 -0.43 15.21 4.48
N THR A 33 0.36 14.35 5.11
CA THR A 33 0.69 14.46 6.55
C THR A 33 1.96 15.31 6.74
N SER A 34 2.28 15.65 7.98
CA SER A 34 3.48 16.44 8.33
C SER A 34 4.74 15.58 8.52
N SER A 35 4.74 14.36 8.01
CA SER A 35 5.84 13.40 8.20
C SER A 35 6.24 12.71 6.92
N HIS A 36 7.45 12.13 6.92
CA HIS A 36 7.92 11.27 5.86
C HIS A 36 7.34 9.86 6.01
N CYS A 37 6.67 9.38 4.95
CA CYS A 37 6.03 8.06 4.90
C CYS A 37 6.78 7.11 3.96
N THR A 38 7.99 7.46 3.58
CA THR A 38 8.87 6.65 2.73
C THR A 38 9.92 5.93 3.56
N THR A 39 10.69 5.03 2.93
CA THR A 39 11.84 4.34 3.55
C THR A 39 12.87 5.33 4.11
N ALA A 40 12.92 6.57 3.60
CA ALA A 40 13.75 7.64 4.14
C ALA A 40 13.46 7.94 5.61
N ALA A 41 12.25 7.67 6.12
CA ALA A 41 11.93 7.82 7.53
C ALA A 41 12.85 6.99 8.44
N ALA A 42 13.27 5.80 8.01
CA ALA A 42 14.22 4.98 8.76
C ALA A 42 15.58 5.68 8.89
N LEU A 43 16.06 6.29 7.80
CA LEU A 43 17.32 7.03 7.78
C LEU A 43 17.28 8.25 8.70
N LEU A 44 16.17 8.99 8.67
CA LEU A 44 15.94 10.15 9.54
C LEU A 44 15.92 9.76 11.03
N ASN A 45 15.59 8.52 11.33
CA ASN A 45 15.63 7.96 12.69
C ASN A 45 16.97 7.27 13.02
N GLY A 46 18.00 7.50 12.22
CA GLY A 46 19.37 7.06 12.52
C GLY A 46 19.72 5.64 12.03
N VAL A 47 18.87 5.02 11.21
CA VAL A 47 19.18 3.73 10.57
C VAL A 47 20.10 4.01 9.38
N PRO A 48 21.33 3.47 9.33
CA PRO A 48 22.20 3.66 8.17
C PRO A 48 21.65 2.91 6.95
N PRO A 49 21.78 3.46 5.74
CA PRO A 49 21.17 2.85 4.55
C PRO A 49 21.66 1.42 4.28
N GLN A 50 22.90 1.11 4.66
CA GLN A 50 23.49 -0.23 4.49
C GLN A 50 22.90 -1.28 5.45
N ALA A 51 22.19 -0.85 6.51
CA ALA A 51 21.52 -1.76 7.43
C ALA A 51 20.14 -2.20 6.93
N ILE A 52 19.57 -1.48 5.96
CA ILE A 52 18.29 -1.83 5.36
C ILE A 52 18.49 -3.01 4.42
N ARG A 53 17.98 -4.18 4.80
CA ARG A 53 18.12 -5.41 4.01
C ARG A 53 16.89 -5.71 3.18
N LYS A 54 15.70 -5.44 3.73
CA LYS A 54 14.41 -5.67 3.10
C LYS A 54 13.49 -4.49 3.30
N VAL A 55 12.72 -4.18 2.28
CA VAL A 55 11.66 -3.18 2.33
C VAL A 55 10.35 -3.85 1.96
N TRP A 56 9.48 -4.00 2.93
CA TRP A 56 8.13 -4.54 2.75
C TRP A 56 7.18 -3.43 2.34
N GLY A 57 6.66 -3.52 1.12
CA GLY A 57 5.58 -2.66 0.66
C GLY A 57 4.24 -3.34 0.93
N ILE A 58 3.38 -2.70 1.72
CA ILE A 58 2.03 -3.20 1.98
C ILE A 58 1.04 -2.34 1.22
N ALA A 59 0.33 -2.95 0.28
CA ALA A 59 -0.70 -2.32 -0.52
C ALA A 59 -2.04 -3.03 -0.32
N LYS A 60 -3.13 -2.28 -0.24
CA LYS A 60 -4.47 -2.85 -0.39
C LYS A 60 -4.73 -3.15 -1.86
N ILE A 61 -5.56 -4.15 -2.12
CA ILE A 61 -6.02 -4.43 -3.50
C ILE A 61 -6.93 -3.34 -4.06
N TYR A 62 -7.46 -2.47 -3.22
CA TYR A 62 -8.14 -1.21 -3.52
C TYR A 62 -7.53 -0.10 -2.68
N GLU A 63 -7.70 1.15 -3.05
CA GLU A 63 -7.17 2.28 -2.29
C GLU A 63 -8.17 2.85 -1.30
N THR A 64 -7.66 3.40 -0.20
CA THR A 64 -8.47 4.12 0.78
C THR A 64 -7.83 5.45 1.14
N TYR A 65 -8.68 6.44 1.41
CA TYR A 65 -8.25 7.77 1.82
C TYR A 65 -9.16 8.34 2.92
N VAL A 66 -8.56 9.06 3.86
CA VAL A 66 -9.28 9.83 4.88
C VAL A 66 -8.82 11.27 4.82
N GLY A 67 -9.73 12.18 4.51
CA GLY A 67 -9.43 13.60 4.43
C GLY A 67 -10.43 14.37 3.57
N ALA A 68 -10.11 15.63 3.29
CA ALA A 68 -11.00 16.56 2.59
C ALA A 68 -10.97 16.45 1.06
N LYS A 69 -9.98 15.74 0.50
CA LYS A 69 -9.90 15.51 -0.95
C LYS A 69 -11.08 14.66 -1.41
N SER A 70 -11.69 15.03 -2.54
CA SER A 70 -12.63 14.16 -3.24
C SER A 70 -11.86 13.00 -3.89
N PHE A 71 -12.04 11.78 -3.37
CA PHE A 71 -11.25 10.61 -3.76
C PHE A 71 -12.11 9.47 -4.27
N GLN A 72 -13.28 9.24 -3.66
CA GLN A 72 -14.22 8.18 -4.06
C GLN A 72 -15.05 8.61 -5.27
N PRO A 73 -15.04 7.82 -6.37
CA PRO A 73 -15.96 8.04 -7.48
C PRO A 73 -17.41 7.85 -7.07
N LYS A 74 -18.33 8.42 -7.85
CA LYS A 74 -19.80 8.24 -7.67
C LYS A 74 -20.26 6.90 -8.25
N ASP A 75 -19.86 5.81 -7.58
CA ASP A 75 -20.26 4.45 -7.95
C ASP A 75 -20.52 3.66 -6.67
N THR A 76 -21.66 2.99 -6.60
CA THR A 76 -22.14 2.25 -5.43
C THR A 76 -21.23 1.09 -5.02
N VAL A 77 -20.40 0.58 -5.92
CA VAL A 77 -19.42 -0.47 -5.62
C VAL A 77 -18.47 -0.04 -4.49
N PHE A 78 -18.12 1.24 -4.42
CA PHE A 78 -17.22 1.73 -3.38
C PHE A 78 -17.88 1.80 -2.00
N ASP A 79 -19.19 1.97 -1.95
CA ASP A 79 -19.93 1.87 -0.69
C ASP A 79 -19.94 0.43 -0.19
N THR A 80 -20.10 -0.54 -1.10
CA THR A 80 -19.99 -1.97 -0.78
C THR A 80 -18.57 -2.35 -0.32
N ILE A 81 -17.53 -1.89 -1.01
CA ILE A 81 -16.13 -2.10 -0.61
C ILE A 81 -15.88 -1.53 0.79
N GLN A 82 -16.42 -0.35 1.09
CA GLN A 82 -16.30 0.31 2.38
C GLN A 82 -16.94 -0.50 3.52
N GLU A 83 -18.13 -1.05 3.28
CA GLU A 83 -18.87 -1.85 4.26
C GLU A 83 -18.19 -3.20 4.48
N VAL A 84 -17.94 -3.97 3.42
CA VAL A 84 -17.30 -5.30 3.48
C VAL A 84 -15.87 -5.20 4.04
N GLY A 85 -15.14 -4.15 3.64
CA GLY A 85 -13.78 -3.91 4.09
C GLY A 85 -13.68 -3.32 5.50
N GLU A 86 -14.81 -2.98 6.13
CA GLU A 86 -14.85 -2.27 7.43
C GLU A 86 -13.97 -1.01 7.41
N GLU A 87 -14.06 -0.23 6.32
CA GLU A 87 -13.16 0.90 6.09
C GLU A 87 -13.55 2.13 6.92
N PHE A 88 -13.22 2.05 8.20
CA PHE A 88 -13.39 3.10 9.18
C PHE A 88 -12.08 3.40 9.89
N GLY A 89 -11.91 4.65 10.32
CA GLY A 89 -10.75 5.03 11.14
C GLY A 89 -10.85 4.41 12.53
N ALA A 90 -9.80 3.69 12.95
CA ALA A 90 -9.80 2.98 14.22
C ALA A 90 -10.07 3.90 15.44
N THR A 91 -9.55 5.12 15.42
CA THR A 91 -9.68 6.07 16.53
C THR A 91 -10.92 6.95 16.42
N THR A 92 -11.26 7.38 15.22
CA THR A 92 -12.32 8.42 15.01
C THR A 92 -13.62 7.85 14.45
N GLY A 93 -13.64 6.57 14.05
CA GLY A 93 -14.79 5.98 13.36
C GLY A 93 -15.12 6.62 12.00
N ARG A 94 -14.27 7.55 11.51
CA ARG A 94 -14.52 8.26 10.26
C ARG A 94 -14.47 7.29 9.09
N LYS A 95 -15.48 7.34 8.23
CA LYS A 95 -15.50 6.55 6.99
C LYS A 95 -14.32 6.90 6.10
N ARG A 96 -13.67 5.89 5.54
CA ARG A 96 -12.63 6.05 4.52
C ARG A 96 -13.28 6.07 3.15
N GLN A 97 -12.88 6.98 2.30
CA GLN A 97 -13.20 6.97 0.88
C GLN A 97 -12.46 5.83 0.20
N CYS A 98 -13.12 5.09 -0.70
CA CYS A 98 -12.54 3.97 -1.44
C CYS A 98 -12.40 4.30 -2.92
N ASN A 99 -11.40 3.72 -3.58
CA ASN A 99 -11.19 3.81 -5.03
C ASN A 99 -10.44 2.57 -5.52
N TRP A 100 -10.44 2.34 -6.83
CA TRP A 100 -9.58 1.33 -7.44
C TRP A 100 -8.11 1.73 -7.30
N THR A 101 -7.24 0.77 -7.00
CA THR A 101 -5.81 1.00 -6.89
C THR A 101 -5.26 1.56 -8.20
N ASP A 102 -4.57 2.69 -8.10
CA ASP A 102 -3.81 3.28 -9.21
C ASP A 102 -2.45 2.60 -9.28
N ILE A 103 -2.31 1.73 -10.29
CA ILE A 103 -1.12 0.89 -10.42
C ILE A 103 0.14 1.70 -10.77
N ASP A 104 0.00 2.82 -11.45
CA ASP A 104 1.13 3.69 -11.80
C ASP A 104 1.65 4.42 -10.55
N THR A 105 0.74 4.90 -9.71
CA THR A 105 1.09 5.49 -8.40
C THR A 105 1.73 4.44 -7.49
N LEU A 106 1.19 3.22 -7.45
CA LEU A 106 1.79 2.13 -6.69
C LEU A 106 3.19 1.76 -7.21
N LEU A 107 3.39 1.70 -8.52
CA LEU A 107 4.70 1.46 -9.12
C LEU A 107 5.71 2.56 -8.76
N LYS A 108 5.27 3.83 -8.76
CA LYS A 108 6.09 4.95 -8.28
C LYS A 108 6.50 4.74 -6.82
N ALA A 109 5.55 4.40 -5.95
CA ALA A 109 5.81 4.13 -4.54
C ALA A 109 6.81 2.99 -4.35
N VAL A 110 6.62 1.87 -5.06
CA VAL A 110 7.51 0.70 -5.04
C VAL A 110 8.94 1.08 -5.42
N ARG A 111 9.10 1.82 -6.50
CA ARG A 111 10.43 2.25 -7.01
C ARG A 111 11.13 3.22 -6.08
N MET A 112 10.42 4.22 -5.59
CA MET A 112 10.98 5.26 -4.71
C MET A 112 11.39 4.71 -3.35
N ASN A 113 10.68 3.71 -2.85
CA ASN A 113 11.00 3.07 -1.58
C ASN A 113 11.99 1.90 -1.70
N GLY A 114 12.32 1.47 -2.90
CA GLY A 114 13.16 0.30 -3.12
C GLY A 114 12.53 -0.98 -2.55
N VAL A 115 11.20 -1.13 -2.71
CA VAL A 115 10.47 -2.28 -2.19
C VAL A 115 11.05 -3.59 -2.73
N THR A 116 11.38 -4.50 -1.82
CA THR A 116 11.90 -5.84 -2.15
C THR A 116 10.82 -6.91 -2.10
N ASP A 117 9.87 -6.75 -1.20
CA ASP A 117 8.78 -7.69 -0.97
C ASP A 117 7.46 -6.91 -0.94
N LEU A 118 6.57 -7.20 -1.89
CA LEU A 118 5.29 -6.49 -2.04
C LEU A 118 4.14 -7.39 -1.60
N VAL A 119 3.30 -6.90 -0.69
CA VAL A 119 2.12 -7.62 -0.19
C VAL A 119 0.87 -6.89 -0.62
N PHE A 120 -0.02 -7.58 -1.31
CA PHE A 120 -1.40 -7.12 -1.53
C PHE A 120 -2.31 -7.74 -0.47
N ASN A 121 -2.92 -6.91 0.36
CA ASN A 121 -3.89 -7.36 1.36
C ASN A 121 -5.34 -7.03 0.95
N LYS A 122 -6.31 -7.45 1.76
CA LYS A 122 -7.74 -7.22 1.53
C LYS A 122 -8.29 -7.92 0.26
N MET A 123 -7.65 -9.02 -0.17
CA MET A 123 -8.14 -9.82 -1.30
C MET A 123 -9.53 -10.41 -1.04
N ASP A 124 -9.83 -10.74 0.21
CA ASP A 124 -11.12 -11.21 0.70
C ASP A 124 -12.25 -10.22 0.41
N VAL A 125 -12.00 -8.94 0.56
CA VAL A 125 -13.01 -7.90 0.31
C VAL A 125 -13.43 -7.88 -1.16
N LEU A 126 -12.48 -7.82 -2.11
CA LEU A 126 -12.84 -7.84 -3.53
C LEU A 126 -13.38 -9.20 -3.99
N ARG A 127 -13.04 -10.29 -3.30
CA ARG A 127 -13.65 -11.60 -3.55
C ARG A 127 -15.13 -11.60 -3.21
N GLU A 128 -15.52 -10.96 -2.11
CA GLU A 128 -16.92 -10.83 -1.71
C GLU A 128 -17.68 -9.84 -2.60
N VAL A 129 -17.05 -8.72 -2.97
CA VAL A 129 -17.61 -7.72 -3.89
C VAL A 129 -17.78 -8.28 -5.32
N GLY A 130 -16.90 -9.19 -5.73
CA GLY A 130 -16.95 -9.84 -7.04
C GLY A 130 -16.41 -8.99 -8.20
N GLU A 131 -15.73 -7.88 -7.90
CA GLU A 131 -15.17 -6.99 -8.92
C GLU A 131 -13.66 -6.82 -8.74
N TRP A 132 -12.91 -7.01 -9.85
CA TRP A 132 -11.47 -6.94 -9.87
C TRP A 132 -11.01 -5.90 -10.89
N LYS A 133 -10.57 -4.72 -10.40
CA LYS A 133 -10.21 -3.60 -11.26
C LYS A 133 -8.99 -2.85 -10.72
N PHE A 134 -8.19 -2.30 -11.65
CA PHE A 134 -7.15 -1.32 -11.35
C PHE A 134 -7.29 -0.10 -12.24
N LYS A 135 -6.80 1.04 -11.78
CA LYS A 135 -6.57 2.22 -12.62
C LYS A 135 -5.15 2.19 -13.15
N SER A 136 -5.00 2.57 -14.42
CA SER A 136 -3.72 2.88 -15.02
C SER A 136 -3.89 4.06 -15.95
N LYS A 137 -3.27 5.20 -15.61
CA LYS A 137 -3.50 6.48 -16.27
C LYS A 137 -5.00 6.80 -16.28
N ASP A 138 -5.58 7.00 -17.48
CA ASP A 138 -7.01 7.30 -17.66
C ASP A 138 -7.86 6.05 -17.97
N LYS A 139 -7.29 4.85 -17.80
CA LYS A 139 -7.95 3.58 -18.13
C LYS A 139 -8.28 2.79 -16.88
N LEU A 140 -9.41 2.08 -16.94
CA LEU A 140 -9.78 1.07 -15.98
C LEU A 140 -9.47 -0.32 -16.57
N LEU A 141 -8.59 -1.04 -15.89
CA LEU A 141 -8.26 -2.43 -16.21
C LEU A 141 -9.25 -3.33 -15.48
N HIS A 142 -9.85 -4.27 -16.22
CA HIS A 142 -10.82 -5.22 -15.70
C HIS A 142 -10.24 -6.63 -15.73
N PHE A 143 -10.48 -7.41 -14.67
CA PHE A 143 -10.08 -8.80 -14.57
C PHE A 143 -11.31 -9.66 -14.28
N GLN A 144 -11.31 -10.89 -14.79
CA GLN A 144 -12.45 -11.79 -14.66
C GLN A 144 -12.57 -12.37 -13.25
N ASP A 145 -11.43 -12.63 -12.61
CA ASP A 145 -11.37 -13.28 -11.30
C ASP A 145 -10.06 -12.97 -10.56
N GLU A 146 -9.98 -13.46 -9.33
CA GLU A 146 -8.82 -13.32 -8.45
C GLU A 146 -7.53 -13.94 -9.06
N SER A 147 -7.65 -15.04 -9.79
CA SER A 147 -6.49 -15.72 -10.38
C SER A 147 -5.87 -14.86 -11.48
N GLN A 148 -6.71 -14.25 -12.32
CA GLN A 148 -6.26 -13.37 -13.39
C GLN A 148 -5.58 -12.11 -12.82
N VAL A 149 -6.16 -11.50 -11.78
CA VAL A 149 -5.54 -10.31 -11.17
C VAL A 149 -4.21 -10.65 -10.50
N LYS A 150 -4.10 -11.78 -9.79
CA LYS A 150 -2.85 -12.23 -9.17
C LYS A 150 -1.76 -12.48 -10.22
N SER A 151 -2.10 -13.19 -11.29
CA SER A 151 -1.16 -13.47 -12.37
C SER A 151 -0.68 -12.19 -13.04
N TRP A 152 -1.60 -11.25 -13.29
CA TRP A 152 -1.26 -9.96 -13.88
C TRP A 152 -0.35 -9.13 -12.96
N ILE A 153 -0.68 -9.01 -11.68
CA ILE A 153 0.15 -8.28 -10.69
C ILE A 153 1.56 -8.88 -10.63
N THR A 154 1.65 -10.20 -10.50
CA THR A 154 2.95 -10.90 -10.43
C THR A 154 3.78 -10.61 -11.66
N SER A 155 3.19 -10.70 -12.85
CA SER A 155 3.86 -10.38 -14.12
C SER A 155 4.24 -8.90 -14.21
N PHE A 156 3.37 -8.00 -13.78
CA PHE A 156 3.60 -6.55 -13.84
C PHE A 156 4.81 -6.14 -12.98
N PHE A 157 4.89 -6.65 -11.75
CA PHE A 157 5.96 -6.31 -10.82
C PHE A 157 7.24 -7.16 -10.98
N SER A 158 7.20 -8.31 -11.66
CA SER A 158 8.40 -9.12 -11.94
C SER A 158 9.46 -8.37 -12.76
N ASN A 159 9.05 -7.34 -13.49
CA ASN A 159 9.95 -6.46 -14.23
C ASN A 159 10.54 -5.31 -13.39
N SER A 160 10.18 -5.21 -12.12
CA SER A 160 10.77 -4.22 -11.21
C SER A 160 12.10 -4.72 -10.69
N PRO A 161 13.20 -3.97 -10.84
CA PRO A 161 14.54 -4.46 -10.51
C PRO A 161 14.75 -4.72 -9.01
N THR A 162 13.89 -4.20 -8.15
CA THR A 162 14.01 -4.32 -6.70
C THR A 162 13.12 -5.41 -6.11
N ILE A 163 12.01 -5.77 -6.77
CA ILE A 163 11.06 -6.73 -6.23
C ILE A 163 11.56 -8.16 -6.40
N SER A 164 11.69 -8.85 -5.26
CA SER A 164 12.01 -10.26 -5.20
C SER A 164 10.77 -11.14 -5.08
N ASN A 165 9.76 -10.66 -4.35
CA ASN A 165 8.55 -11.45 -4.07
C ASN A 165 7.29 -10.58 -4.10
N VAL A 166 6.17 -11.20 -4.52
CA VAL A 166 4.82 -10.63 -4.42
C VAL A 166 3.94 -11.63 -3.68
N TYR A 167 3.28 -11.15 -2.65
CA TYR A 167 2.39 -11.94 -1.78
C TYR A 167 0.96 -11.42 -1.85
N PHE A 168 0.01 -12.29 -1.54
CA PHE A 168 -1.41 -11.96 -1.51
C PHE A 168 -2.02 -12.46 -0.21
N SER A 169 -2.62 -11.56 0.56
CA SER A 169 -3.34 -11.88 1.79
C SER A 169 -4.83 -11.62 1.62
N GLY A 170 -5.63 -12.62 1.87
CA GLY A 170 -7.09 -12.57 1.85
C GLY A 170 -7.69 -12.97 3.20
N ASN A 171 -6.94 -12.75 4.27
CA ASN A 171 -7.40 -12.97 5.63
C ASN A 171 -6.62 -12.04 6.54
N LYS A 172 -7.30 -11.36 7.47
CA LYS A 172 -6.68 -10.47 8.46
C LYS A 172 -5.67 -11.17 9.38
N ASP A 173 -5.77 -12.49 9.50
CA ASP A 173 -4.96 -13.32 10.41
C ASP A 173 -3.79 -14.04 9.70
N ARG A 174 -3.62 -13.84 8.39
CA ARG A 174 -2.55 -14.47 7.58
C ARG A 174 -2.00 -13.52 6.53
N ILE A 175 -0.70 -13.38 6.53
CA ILE A 175 0.09 -12.79 5.43
C ILE A 175 0.69 -13.91 4.61
#